data_8f3d58537c8aa02469a2d270bf43d02e
#
_entry.id   8f3d58537c8aa02469a2d270bf43d02e
#
_cell.length_a   1.000
_cell.length_b   1.000
_cell.length_c   1.000
_cell.angle_alpha   90.00
_cell.angle_beta   90.00
_cell.angle_gamma   90.00
#
_symmetry.space_group_name_H-M   'P 1'
#
loop_
_entity.id
_entity.type
_entity.pdbx_description
1 polymer ?
#
loop_
_entity_poly.entity_id
_entity_poly.type
_entity_poly.pdbx_seq_one_letter_code
_entity_poly.pdbx_strand_id
1 'polypeptide(L)'
;MADNLVIVESPAKAKTIQRFLGNGYEVKSSFGHIRDLQDKKLSVDVERNFTPEYVIPSDKKKVVAELKKAAASASTVWLASDEDREGEAISWHLFETLGLNEAHTRRIVFHEITKDAIVNAVRNPRSIDMNLVNAQQARRVLDRLVGFELSPVLWRKIQPKLSAGRVQSVALRLVVEREKEIMAFENEAFYKVEAFFHPAGFPAAVKVKAVLDTKFKTIDEARKFLQDCIGADFTVSD
;
A
#
# COMPACT_ATOMS: atom_id res chain seq x y z
N MET A 1 -1.03 -10.84 34.84
CA MET A 1 -1.66 -10.38 33.58
C MET A 1 -0.80 -9.25 33.06
N ALA A 2 -0.67 -9.07 31.76
CA ALA A 2 0.13 -7.96 31.22
C ALA A 2 -0.61 -6.64 31.47
N ASP A 3 0.10 -5.61 31.93
CA ASP A 3 -0.50 -4.30 32.22
C ASP A 3 -0.80 -3.51 30.94
N ASN A 4 -0.24 -3.92 29.81
CA ASN A 4 -0.35 -3.24 28.53
C ASN A 4 -0.96 -4.17 27.49
N LEU A 5 -2.03 -3.72 26.82
CA LEU A 5 -2.61 -4.38 25.65
C LEU A 5 -2.22 -3.62 24.38
N VAL A 6 -1.59 -4.29 23.42
CA VAL A 6 -1.31 -3.73 22.08
C VAL A 6 -2.25 -4.36 21.08
N ILE A 7 -2.98 -3.57 20.32
CA ILE A 7 -3.90 -4.05 19.29
C ILE A 7 -3.36 -3.64 17.91
N VAL A 8 -3.12 -4.63 17.07
CA VAL A 8 -2.65 -4.49 15.68
C VAL A 8 -3.71 -5.03 14.70
N GLU A 9 -3.60 -4.71 13.41
CA GLU A 9 -4.59 -5.16 12.44
C GLU A 9 -4.40 -6.61 11.96
N SER A 10 -3.19 -7.20 12.08
CA SER A 10 -2.93 -8.55 11.56
C SER A 10 -2.29 -9.50 12.57
N PRO A 11 -2.62 -10.82 12.53
CA PRO A 11 -2.04 -11.82 13.41
C PRO A 11 -0.52 -11.99 13.23
N ALA A 12 -0.02 -11.80 12.00
CA ALA A 12 1.41 -11.89 11.71
C ALA A 12 2.19 -10.78 12.42
N LYS A 13 1.68 -9.53 12.37
CA LYS A 13 2.24 -8.40 13.13
C LYS A 13 2.17 -8.66 14.63
N ALA A 14 1.04 -9.16 15.14
CA ALA A 14 0.87 -9.45 16.55
C ALA A 14 1.97 -10.40 17.08
N LYS A 15 2.22 -11.51 16.38
CA LYS A 15 3.24 -12.48 16.76
C LYS A 15 4.66 -11.90 16.79
N THR A 16 4.99 -11.05 15.84
CA THR A 16 6.31 -10.44 15.72
C THR A 16 6.52 -9.38 16.80
N ILE A 17 5.53 -8.49 16.99
CA ILE A 17 5.59 -7.39 17.96
C ILE A 17 5.60 -7.93 19.41
N GLN A 18 4.83 -9.00 19.69
CA GLN A 18 4.88 -9.67 21.00
C GLN A 18 6.29 -10.10 21.39
N ARG A 19 7.08 -10.63 20.44
CA ARG A 19 8.48 -11.03 20.71
C ARG A 19 9.38 -9.84 21.02
N PHE A 20 9.10 -8.67 20.43
CA PHE A 20 9.91 -7.47 20.65
C PHE A 20 9.60 -6.77 21.96
N LEU A 21 8.33 -6.74 22.37
CA LEU A 21 7.89 -6.04 23.57
C LEU A 21 8.01 -6.87 24.85
N GLY A 22 8.04 -8.21 24.75
CA GLY A 22 8.20 -9.11 25.89
C GLY A 22 6.97 -9.22 26.82
N ASN A 23 7.17 -9.68 28.05
CA ASN A 23 6.11 -10.12 28.96
C ASN A 23 5.27 -8.99 29.57
N GLY A 24 5.69 -7.74 29.50
CA GLY A 24 4.91 -6.59 30.00
C GLY A 24 3.74 -6.18 29.10
N TYR A 25 3.66 -6.78 27.91
CA TYR A 25 2.67 -6.47 26.88
C TYR A 25 1.94 -7.72 26.43
N GLU A 26 0.63 -7.63 26.25
CA GLU A 26 -0.18 -8.61 25.53
C GLU A 26 -0.51 -8.04 24.15
N VAL A 27 -0.12 -8.72 23.06
CA VAL A 27 -0.37 -8.25 21.70
C VAL A 27 -1.44 -9.08 21.04
N LYS A 28 -2.53 -8.43 20.63
CA LYS A 28 -3.68 -9.04 19.96
C LYS A 28 -3.92 -8.43 18.58
N SER A 29 -4.60 -9.18 17.71
CA SER A 29 -5.01 -8.69 16.39
C SER A 29 -6.51 -8.42 16.35
N SER A 30 -6.90 -7.34 15.66
CA SER A 30 -8.29 -7.06 15.30
C SER A 30 -8.73 -7.79 14.03
N PHE A 31 -7.79 -8.41 13.29
CA PHE A 31 -8.03 -8.99 11.96
C PHE A 31 -8.61 -7.97 10.97
N GLY A 32 -8.07 -6.76 10.97
CA GLY A 32 -8.52 -5.64 10.16
C GLY A 32 -9.65 -4.85 10.80
N HIS A 33 -10.56 -4.32 9.98
CA HIS A 33 -11.73 -3.59 10.47
C HIS A 33 -12.66 -4.45 11.30
N ILE A 34 -13.12 -3.91 12.44
CA ILE A 34 -14.04 -4.59 13.37
C ILE A 34 -15.48 -4.12 13.21
N ARG A 35 -15.73 -3.01 12.52
CA ARG A 35 -17.05 -2.53 12.11
C ARG A 35 -17.01 -1.94 10.72
N ASP A 36 -18.13 -2.02 10.01
CA ASP A 36 -18.29 -1.49 8.66
C ASP A 36 -19.76 -1.06 8.44
N LEU A 37 -20.02 -0.40 7.30
CA LEU A 37 -21.36 -0.14 6.82
C LEU A 37 -22.06 -1.48 6.55
N GLN A 38 -23.35 -1.57 6.88
CA GLN A 38 -24.12 -2.82 6.69
C GLN A 38 -24.14 -3.21 5.19
N ASP A 39 -23.92 -4.50 4.92
CA ASP A 39 -24.03 -5.05 3.57
C ASP A 39 -25.42 -4.84 3.00
N LYS A 40 -25.75 -4.79 1.84
CA LYS A 40 -27.08 -4.71 1.22
C LYS A 40 -27.93 -3.49 1.59
N LYS A 41 -27.44 -2.57 2.43
CA LYS A 41 -28.09 -1.30 2.74
C LYS A 41 -27.16 -0.15 2.42
N LEU A 42 -27.74 1.01 2.15
CA LEU A 42 -26.95 2.24 1.95
C LEU A 42 -26.14 2.55 3.22
N SER A 43 -26.77 2.44 4.40
CA SER A 43 -26.16 2.70 5.71
C SER A 43 -25.44 4.04 5.81
N VAL A 44 -25.95 5.02 5.08
CA VAL A 44 -25.51 6.42 5.11
C VAL A 44 -26.76 7.27 5.14
N ASP A 45 -26.91 8.08 6.18
CA ASP A 45 -28.01 9.03 6.29
C ASP A 45 -27.68 10.30 5.50
N VAL A 46 -28.25 10.38 4.29
CA VAL A 46 -28.00 11.48 3.34
C VAL A 46 -28.57 12.82 3.87
N GLU A 47 -29.68 12.78 4.63
CA GLU A 47 -30.32 13.97 5.17
C GLU A 47 -29.60 14.53 6.39
N ARG A 48 -28.83 13.67 7.10
CA ARG A 48 -28.03 14.04 8.26
C ARG A 48 -26.53 14.13 7.92
N ASN A 49 -26.21 14.99 6.98
CA ASN A 49 -24.83 15.27 6.60
C ASN A 49 -24.00 14.00 6.25
N PHE A 50 -24.63 13.05 5.56
CA PHE A 50 -24.01 11.80 5.12
C PHE A 50 -23.44 10.96 6.28
N THR A 51 -24.08 10.99 7.45
CA THR A 51 -23.61 10.25 8.62
C THR A 51 -23.62 8.74 8.36
N PRO A 52 -22.48 8.04 8.50
CA PRO A 52 -22.42 6.60 8.30
C PRO A 52 -22.97 5.82 9.50
N GLU A 53 -23.75 4.78 9.22
CA GLU A 53 -24.25 3.83 10.23
C GLU A 53 -23.40 2.57 10.25
N TYR A 54 -22.47 2.49 11.21
CA TYR A 54 -21.57 1.36 11.35
C TYR A 54 -22.18 0.23 12.18
N VAL A 55 -21.94 -1.01 11.73
CA VAL A 55 -22.30 -2.23 12.45
C VAL A 55 -21.07 -3.14 12.63
N ILE A 56 -21.11 -3.98 13.66
CA ILE A 56 -20.10 -5.03 13.84
C ILE A 56 -20.56 -6.25 13.03
N PRO A 57 -19.82 -6.67 11.97
CA PRO A 57 -20.13 -7.87 11.21
C PRO A 57 -20.20 -9.11 12.10
N SER A 58 -21.01 -10.09 11.72
CA SER A 58 -21.22 -11.29 12.53
C SER A 58 -19.96 -12.08 12.82
N ASP A 59 -19.06 -12.16 11.83
CA ASP A 59 -17.74 -12.81 11.93
C ASP A 59 -16.77 -12.08 12.87
N LYS A 60 -16.98 -10.79 13.13
CA LYS A 60 -16.15 -9.96 14.03
C LYS A 60 -16.60 -9.94 15.47
N LYS A 61 -17.83 -10.37 15.77
CA LYS A 61 -18.40 -10.31 17.14
C LYS A 61 -17.53 -11.01 18.17
N LYS A 62 -16.96 -12.18 17.84
CA LYS A 62 -16.08 -12.93 18.73
C LYS A 62 -14.79 -12.19 19.02
N VAL A 63 -14.15 -11.66 17.99
CA VAL A 63 -12.90 -10.87 18.11
C VAL A 63 -13.14 -9.62 18.95
N VAL A 64 -14.25 -8.90 18.72
CA VAL A 64 -14.61 -7.72 19.51
C VAL A 64 -14.83 -8.08 20.99
N ALA A 65 -15.51 -9.20 21.27
CA ALA A 65 -15.73 -9.64 22.66
C ALA A 65 -14.42 -9.99 23.37
N GLU A 66 -13.50 -10.68 22.68
CA GLU A 66 -12.17 -11.00 23.21
C GLU A 66 -11.32 -9.74 23.45
N LEU A 67 -11.35 -8.77 22.53
CA LEU A 67 -10.63 -7.51 22.68
C LEU A 67 -11.22 -6.66 23.80
N LYS A 68 -12.56 -6.60 23.94
CA LYS A 68 -13.21 -5.91 25.08
C LYS A 68 -12.77 -6.48 26.43
N LYS A 69 -12.74 -7.82 26.55
CA LYS A 69 -12.28 -8.49 27.78
C LYS A 69 -10.81 -8.16 28.08
N ALA A 70 -9.94 -8.20 27.09
CA ALA A 70 -8.54 -7.86 27.25
C ALA A 70 -8.34 -6.39 27.60
N ALA A 71 -9.05 -5.47 26.94
CA ALA A 71 -8.99 -4.03 27.21
C ALA A 71 -9.45 -3.69 28.64
N ALA A 72 -10.50 -4.35 29.14
CA ALA A 72 -11.00 -4.14 30.49
C ALA A 72 -10.01 -4.57 31.60
N SER A 73 -9.06 -5.46 31.29
CA SER A 73 -8.05 -5.93 32.24
C SER A 73 -6.70 -5.22 32.10
N ALA A 74 -6.50 -4.42 31.06
CA ALA A 74 -5.26 -3.70 30.80
C ALA A 74 -5.26 -2.30 31.44
N SER A 75 -4.14 -1.88 31.99
CA SER A 75 -3.95 -0.50 32.49
C SER A 75 -3.81 0.50 31.34
N THR A 76 -3.22 0.07 30.23
CA THR A 76 -3.04 0.91 29.03
C THR A 76 -3.32 0.10 27.77
N VAL A 77 -4.07 0.68 26.84
CA VAL A 77 -4.35 0.11 25.52
C VAL A 77 -3.59 0.89 24.44
N TRP A 78 -2.81 0.17 23.66
CA TRP A 78 -1.99 0.70 22.58
C TRP A 78 -2.60 0.33 21.23
N LEU A 79 -3.01 1.31 20.45
CA LEU A 79 -3.54 1.12 19.10
C LEU A 79 -2.38 1.25 18.11
N ALA A 80 -2.02 0.14 17.46
CA ALA A 80 -0.79 -0.02 16.69
C ALA A 80 -1.07 -0.50 15.25
N SER A 81 -2.09 0.09 14.60
CA SER A 81 -2.37 -0.10 13.18
C SER A 81 -1.46 0.77 12.30
N ASP A 82 -1.44 0.51 10.99
CA ASP A 82 -0.60 1.20 10.02
C ASP A 82 -0.75 2.72 10.05
N GLU A 83 0.29 3.44 9.60
CA GLU A 83 0.31 4.89 9.52
C GLU A 83 -0.29 5.39 8.21
N ASP A 84 -1.51 4.99 7.95
CA ASP A 84 -2.31 5.51 6.86
C ASP A 84 -3.74 5.77 7.32
N ARG A 85 -4.58 6.31 6.44
CA ARG A 85 -5.98 6.58 6.78
C ARG A 85 -6.80 5.33 7.11
N GLU A 86 -6.48 4.16 6.53
CA GLU A 86 -7.15 2.90 6.82
C GLU A 86 -6.79 2.41 8.24
N GLY A 87 -5.50 2.43 8.59
CA GLY A 87 -5.04 2.09 9.93
C GLY A 87 -5.55 3.07 10.99
N GLU A 88 -5.64 4.36 10.67
CA GLU A 88 -6.19 5.37 11.58
C GLU A 88 -7.68 5.14 11.84
N ALA A 89 -8.44 4.80 10.79
CA ALA A 89 -9.85 4.42 10.93
C ALA A 89 -10.04 3.13 11.73
N ILE A 90 -9.16 2.13 11.57
CA ILE A 90 -9.17 0.90 12.39
C ILE A 90 -8.96 1.27 13.86
N SER A 91 -7.97 2.09 14.17
CA SER A 91 -7.71 2.56 15.55
C SER A 91 -8.91 3.31 16.14
N TRP A 92 -9.52 4.21 15.39
CA TRP A 92 -10.72 4.93 15.82
C TRP A 92 -11.92 4.00 16.02
N HIS A 93 -12.14 3.05 15.11
CA HIS A 93 -13.19 2.05 15.26
C HIS A 93 -12.99 1.17 16.50
N LEU A 94 -11.74 0.80 16.81
CA LEU A 94 -11.40 0.09 18.05
C LEU A 94 -11.68 0.96 19.26
N PHE A 95 -11.23 2.21 19.27
CA PHE A 95 -11.47 3.16 20.36
C PHE A 95 -12.94 3.26 20.71
N GLU A 96 -13.78 3.55 19.73
CA GLU A 96 -15.23 3.67 19.87
C GLU A 96 -15.91 2.35 20.30
N THR A 97 -15.60 1.25 19.59
CA THR A 97 -16.30 -0.03 19.79
C THR A 97 -15.97 -0.67 21.12
N LEU A 98 -14.72 -0.55 21.57
CA LEU A 98 -14.29 -1.11 22.85
C LEU A 98 -14.64 -0.19 24.03
N GLY A 99 -15.09 1.06 23.78
CA GLY A 99 -15.40 2.05 24.82
C GLY A 99 -14.14 2.49 25.57
N LEU A 100 -13.04 2.73 24.84
CA LEU A 100 -11.77 3.09 25.44
C LEU A 100 -11.78 4.53 25.97
N ASN A 101 -10.91 4.83 26.92
CA ASN A 101 -10.74 6.15 27.51
C ASN A 101 -9.40 6.74 27.01
N GLU A 102 -9.42 8.00 26.60
CA GLU A 102 -8.22 8.72 26.11
C GLU A 102 -7.07 8.74 27.13
N ALA A 103 -7.38 8.82 28.43
CA ALA A 103 -6.37 8.83 29.48
C ALA A 103 -5.53 7.54 29.49
N HIS A 104 -6.13 6.41 29.13
CA HIS A 104 -5.51 5.08 29.13
C HIS A 104 -5.29 4.50 27.75
N THR A 105 -5.50 5.28 26.69
CA THR A 105 -5.29 4.84 25.32
C THR A 105 -4.14 5.61 24.69
N ARG A 106 -3.31 4.91 23.92
CA ARG A 106 -2.18 5.49 23.21
C ARG A 106 -2.20 4.99 21.77
N ARG A 107 -1.97 5.87 20.81
CA ARG A 107 -1.79 5.54 19.40
C ARG A 107 -0.28 5.49 19.11
N ILE A 108 0.21 4.40 18.55
CA ILE A 108 1.60 4.27 18.09
C ILE A 108 1.63 3.94 16.59
N VAL A 109 2.62 4.48 15.92
CA VAL A 109 2.85 4.30 14.49
C VAL A 109 4.31 3.93 14.25
N PHE A 110 4.55 3.09 13.26
CA PHE A 110 5.89 2.66 12.85
C PHE A 110 5.87 2.29 11.37
N HIS A 111 6.95 2.63 10.67
CA HIS A 111 7.09 2.38 9.23
C HIS A 111 7.66 0.99 8.93
N GLU A 112 8.28 0.35 9.91
CA GLU A 112 8.86 -0.98 9.78
C GLU A 112 8.66 -1.81 11.05
N ILE A 113 8.65 -3.13 10.91
CA ILE A 113 8.47 -4.06 12.05
C ILE A 113 9.84 -4.55 12.52
N THR A 114 10.66 -3.61 13.02
CA THR A 114 11.92 -3.89 13.70
C THR A 114 11.76 -3.64 15.21
N LYS A 115 12.63 -4.24 16.02
CA LYS A 115 12.57 -4.06 17.46
C LYS A 115 12.75 -2.59 17.86
N ASP A 116 13.70 -1.92 17.23
CA ASP A 116 14.03 -0.52 17.56
C ASP A 116 12.90 0.42 17.17
N ALA A 117 12.28 0.23 15.98
CA ALA A 117 11.14 1.02 15.56
C ALA A 117 9.94 0.87 16.51
N ILE A 118 9.62 -0.37 16.93
CA ILE A 118 8.52 -0.63 17.85
C ILE A 118 8.77 -0.03 19.24
N VAL A 119 9.97 -0.22 19.78
CA VAL A 119 10.35 0.35 21.10
C VAL A 119 10.32 1.88 21.05
N ASN A 120 10.80 2.48 19.96
CA ASN A 120 10.76 3.92 19.75
C ASN A 120 9.32 4.44 19.66
N ALA A 121 8.43 3.74 18.92
CA ALA A 121 7.02 4.08 18.81
C ALA A 121 6.30 4.06 20.17
N VAL A 122 6.58 3.08 21.01
CA VAL A 122 6.03 3.00 22.39
C VAL A 122 6.52 4.17 23.26
N ARG A 123 7.76 4.65 23.05
CA ARG A 123 8.29 5.81 23.78
C ARG A 123 7.69 7.15 23.31
N ASN A 124 7.21 7.20 22.06
CA ASN A 124 6.69 8.41 21.43
C ASN A 124 5.24 8.22 20.94
N PRO A 125 4.28 7.96 21.82
CA PRO A 125 2.90 7.80 21.44
C PRO A 125 2.27 9.12 21.02
N ARG A 126 1.21 9.04 20.21
CA ARG A 126 0.38 10.19 19.83
C ARG A 126 -1.11 9.91 20.12
N SER A 127 -1.97 10.85 19.80
CA SER A 127 -3.42 10.66 19.72
C SER A 127 -3.84 10.15 18.33
N ILE A 128 -5.10 9.73 18.21
CA ILE A 128 -5.71 9.40 16.92
C ILE A 128 -5.83 10.68 16.08
N ASP A 129 -5.40 10.63 14.82
CA ASP A 129 -5.57 11.74 13.87
C ASP A 129 -6.96 11.70 13.24
N MET A 130 -7.86 12.54 13.76
CA MET A 130 -9.23 12.64 13.28
C MET A 130 -9.33 13.16 11.83
N ASN A 131 -8.33 13.85 11.29
CA ASN A 131 -8.34 14.26 9.89
C ASN A 131 -8.18 13.04 8.98
N LEU A 132 -7.29 12.11 9.31
CA LEU A 132 -7.14 10.86 8.58
C LEU A 132 -8.38 9.97 8.74
N VAL A 133 -8.97 9.88 9.93
CA VAL A 133 -10.23 9.17 10.17
C VAL A 133 -11.34 9.74 9.29
N ASN A 134 -11.52 11.06 9.27
CA ASN A 134 -12.54 11.72 8.48
C ASN A 134 -12.29 11.54 6.96
N ALA A 135 -11.05 11.56 6.52
CA ALA A 135 -10.69 11.28 5.13
C ALA A 135 -11.05 9.86 4.70
N GLN A 136 -10.82 8.87 5.58
CA GLN A 136 -11.24 7.49 5.33
C GLN A 136 -12.76 7.35 5.33
N GLN A 137 -13.46 7.95 6.29
CA GLN A 137 -14.93 7.94 6.34
C GLN A 137 -15.55 8.57 5.09
N ALA A 138 -15.06 9.75 4.68
CA ALA A 138 -15.53 10.41 3.47
C ALA A 138 -15.36 9.52 2.23
N ARG A 139 -14.22 8.87 2.11
CA ARG A 139 -13.98 7.90 1.03
C ARG A 139 -14.96 6.72 1.12
N ARG A 140 -15.15 6.13 2.31
CA ARG A 140 -16.04 4.99 2.52
C ARG A 140 -17.49 5.32 2.16
N VAL A 141 -17.95 6.49 2.59
CA VAL A 141 -19.28 7.03 2.27
C VAL A 141 -19.44 7.26 0.77
N LEU A 142 -18.47 7.91 0.13
CA LEU A 142 -18.49 8.16 -1.31
C LEU A 142 -18.54 6.86 -2.12
N ASP A 143 -17.70 5.89 -1.78
CA ASP A 143 -17.68 4.58 -2.46
C ASP A 143 -19.03 3.84 -2.29
N ARG A 144 -19.66 3.98 -1.12
CA ARG A 144 -21.00 3.42 -0.84
C ARG A 144 -22.08 4.10 -1.69
N LEU A 145 -22.11 5.42 -1.73
CA LEU A 145 -23.07 6.18 -2.53
C LEU A 145 -22.93 5.87 -4.03
N VAL A 146 -21.71 5.94 -4.56
CA VAL A 146 -21.44 5.61 -5.97
C VAL A 146 -21.90 4.19 -6.31
N GLY A 147 -21.56 3.21 -5.46
CA GLY A 147 -21.95 1.82 -5.69
C GLY A 147 -23.47 1.61 -5.68
N PHE A 148 -24.17 2.22 -4.74
CA PHE A 148 -25.62 2.03 -4.56
C PHE A 148 -26.46 2.83 -5.57
N GLU A 149 -26.04 4.03 -5.96
CA GLU A 149 -26.79 4.89 -6.87
C GLU A 149 -26.51 4.58 -8.35
N LEU A 150 -25.26 4.33 -8.73
CA LEU A 150 -24.90 4.14 -10.13
C LEU A 150 -25.05 2.68 -10.59
N SER A 151 -24.82 1.68 -9.75
CA SER A 151 -24.98 0.29 -10.18
C SER A 151 -26.39 -0.04 -10.70
N PRO A 152 -27.50 0.40 -10.04
CA PRO A 152 -28.84 0.20 -10.58
C PRO A 152 -29.09 0.90 -11.93
N VAL A 153 -28.42 2.03 -12.20
CA VAL A 153 -28.50 2.69 -13.51
C VAL A 153 -27.85 1.80 -14.57
N LEU A 154 -26.67 1.24 -14.29
CA LEU A 154 -26.02 0.29 -15.19
C LEU A 154 -26.89 -0.94 -15.47
N TRP A 155 -27.55 -1.48 -14.44
CA TRP A 155 -28.43 -2.65 -14.61
C TRP A 155 -29.61 -2.38 -15.53
N ARG A 156 -30.18 -1.19 -15.44
CA ARG A 156 -31.34 -0.78 -16.27
C ARG A 156 -30.96 -0.39 -17.70
N LYS A 157 -29.78 0.21 -17.88
CA LYS A 157 -29.40 0.83 -19.15
C LYS A 157 -28.42 0.01 -19.98
N ILE A 158 -27.64 -0.87 -19.37
CA ILE A 158 -26.58 -1.63 -20.04
C ILE A 158 -26.79 -3.13 -19.82
N GLN A 159 -26.50 -3.66 -18.64
CA GLN A 159 -26.62 -5.09 -18.35
C GLN A 159 -26.74 -5.33 -16.84
N PRO A 160 -27.58 -6.31 -16.40
CA PRO A 160 -27.66 -6.73 -15.01
C PRO A 160 -26.30 -7.21 -14.46
N LYS A 161 -26.10 -7.05 -13.16
CA LYS A 161 -24.90 -7.47 -12.39
C LYS A 161 -23.63 -6.64 -12.66
N LEU A 162 -23.66 -5.61 -13.47
CA LEU A 162 -22.55 -4.66 -13.54
C LEU A 162 -22.44 -3.88 -12.21
N SER A 163 -21.26 -3.46 -11.86
CA SER A 163 -21.04 -2.59 -10.70
C SER A 163 -20.33 -1.31 -11.10
N ALA A 164 -20.77 -0.20 -10.51
CA ALA A 164 -20.05 1.06 -10.58
C ALA A 164 -19.10 1.15 -9.38
N GLY A 165 -17.88 1.57 -9.63
CA GLY A 165 -16.88 1.75 -8.58
C GLY A 165 -15.85 2.77 -9.00
N ARG A 166 -15.58 3.72 -8.14
CA ARG A 166 -14.66 4.84 -8.39
C ARG A 166 -13.24 4.36 -8.72
N VAL A 167 -12.72 3.42 -7.93
CA VAL A 167 -11.39 2.81 -8.15
C VAL A 167 -11.43 1.83 -9.32
N GLN A 168 -12.47 1.00 -9.39
CA GLN A 168 -12.64 -0.01 -10.44
C GLN A 168 -12.64 0.59 -11.85
N SER A 169 -13.34 1.71 -12.05
CA SER A 169 -13.44 2.37 -13.36
C SER A 169 -12.08 2.93 -13.80
N VAL A 170 -11.32 3.53 -12.89
CA VAL A 170 -9.98 4.05 -13.17
C VAL A 170 -9.00 2.91 -13.46
N ALA A 171 -9.01 1.85 -12.65
CA ALA A 171 -8.15 0.69 -12.87
C ALA A 171 -8.38 0.03 -14.23
N LEU A 172 -9.66 -0.16 -14.61
CA LEU A 172 -10.02 -0.70 -15.91
C LEU A 172 -9.52 0.20 -17.05
N ARG A 173 -9.70 1.51 -16.91
CA ARG A 173 -9.22 2.48 -17.91
C ARG A 173 -7.71 2.37 -18.12
N LEU A 174 -6.92 2.34 -17.05
CA LEU A 174 -5.46 2.20 -17.13
C LEU A 174 -5.02 0.91 -17.83
N VAL A 175 -5.70 -0.21 -17.54
CA VAL A 175 -5.43 -1.50 -18.20
C VAL A 175 -5.75 -1.42 -19.69
N VAL A 176 -6.90 -0.84 -20.06
CA VAL A 176 -7.30 -0.70 -21.47
C VAL A 176 -6.37 0.24 -22.23
N GLU A 177 -5.95 1.35 -21.63
CA GLU A 177 -5.01 2.28 -22.26
C GLU A 177 -3.65 1.58 -22.49
N ARG A 178 -3.16 0.84 -21.52
CA ARG A 178 -1.91 0.05 -21.66
C ARG A 178 -2.02 -1.02 -22.75
N GLU A 179 -3.13 -1.73 -22.83
CA GLU A 179 -3.35 -2.75 -23.85
C GLU A 179 -3.37 -2.14 -25.27
N LYS A 180 -3.98 -0.95 -25.42
CA LYS A 180 -3.93 -0.23 -26.70
C LYS A 180 -2.51 0.17 -27.08
N GLU A 181 -1.69 0.61 -26.13
CA GLU A 181 -0.25 0.89 -26.38
C GLU A 181 0.51 -0.37 -26.81
N ILE A 182 0.23 -1.52 -26.17
CA ILE A 182 0.84 -2.81 -26.51
C ILE A 182 0.44 -3.22 -27.95
N MET A 183 -0.85 -3.10 -28.28
CA MET A 183 -1.36 -3.44 -29.62
C MET A 183 -0.82 -2.52 -30.73
N ALA A 184 -0.55 -1.26 -30.37
CA ALA A 184 0.00 -0.27 -31.32
C ALA A 184 1.54 -0.29 -31.37
N PHE A 185 2.19 -1.09 -30.53
CA PHE A 185 3.63 -1.12 -30.45
C PHE A 185 4.23 -1.84 -31.68
N GLU A 186 5.02 -1.10 -32.44
CA GLU A 186 5.82 -1.65 -33.54
C GLU A 186 7.24 -1.90 -33.06
N ASN A 187 7.71 -3.11 -33.31
CA ASN A 187 9.08 -3.49 -32.96
C ASN A 187 10.07 -2.80 -33.90
N GLU A 188 10.93 -1.94 -33.38
CA GLU A 188 12.05 -1.38 -34.10
C GLU A 188 13.33 -2.14 -33.73
N ALA A 189 13.96 -2.76 -34.72
CA ALA A 189 15.27 -3.34 -34.56
C ALA A 189 16.36 -2.24 -34.56
N PHE A 190 17.36 -2.41 -33.74
CA PHE A 190 18.54 -1.56 -33.76
C PHE A 190 19.82 -2.39 -33.52
N TYR A 191 20.93 -1.88 -34.02
CA TYR A 191 22.22 -2.50 -33.87
C TYR A 191 23.10 -1.64 -32.95
N LYS A 192 23.69 -2.29 -31.95
CA LYS A 192 24.71 -1.70 -31.09
C LYS A 192 26.08 -2.16 -31.53
N VAL A 193 27.07 -1.27 -31.49
CA VAL A 193 28.49 -1.61 -31.70
C VAL A 193 29.18 -1.61 -30.34
N GLU A 194 29.87 -2.70 -30.06
CA GLU A 194 30.73 -2.86 -28.89
C GLU A 194 32.16 -3.13 -29.37
N ALA A 195 33.12 -2.52 -28.72
CA ALA A 195 34.55 -2.73 -29.02
C ALA A 195 35.32 -3.09 -27.74
N PHE A 196 36.35 -3.87 -27.90
CA PHE A 196 37.33 -4.15 -26.86
C PHE A 196 38.67 -3.55 -27.28
N PHE A 197 39.11 -2.56 -26.54
CA PHE A 197 40.37 -1.88 -26.78
C PHE A 197 41.49 -2.46 -25.90
N HIS A 198 42.70 -2.50 -26.43
CA HIS A 198 43.91 -2.80 -25.68
C HIS A 198 44.72 -1.51 -25.55
N PRO A 199 44.73 -0.87 -24.37
CA PRO A 199 45.46 0.38 -24.20
C PRO A 199 46.96 0.21 -24.39
N ALA A 200 47.60 1.13 -25.11
CA ALA A 200 49.04 1.12 -25.29
C ALA A 200 49.78 1.26 -23.94
N GLY A 201 50.86 0.51 -23.75
CA GLY A 201 51.63 0.52 -22.51
C GLY A 201 51.06 -0.37 -21.38
N PHE A 202 49.97 -1.08 -21.60
CA PHE A 202 49.41 -2.05 -20.64
C PHE A 202 49.60 -3.50 -21.10
N PRO A 203 49.62 -4.48 -20.16
CA PRO A 203 49.69 -5.91 -20.54
C PRO A 203 48.56 -6.30 -21.49
N ALA A 204 48.77 -7.23 -22.40
CA ALA A 204 47.79 -7.71 -23.37
C ALA A 204 46.50 -8.29 -22.75
N ALA A 205 46.56 -8.67 -21.47
CA ALA A 205 45.37 -9.12 -20.70
C ALA A 205 44.43 -7.98 -20.35
N VAL A 206 44.87 -6.72 -20.37
CA VAL A 206 44.02 -5.55 -20.05
C VAL A 206 43.18 -5.21 -21.27
N LYS A 207 41.86 -5.30 -21.10
CA LYS A 207 40.86 -4.95 -22.11
C LYS A 207 39.89 -3.93 -21.55
N VAL A 208 39.61 -2.89 -22.33
CA VAL A 208 38.58 -1.90 -22.01
C VAL A 208 37.42 -2.13 -22.97
N LYS A 209 36.25 -2.47 -22.42
CA LYS A 209 35.01 -2.57 -23.19
C LYS A 209 34.42 -1.17 -23.37
N ALA A 210 34.19 -0.79 -24.60
CA ALA A 210 33.43 0.41 -24.93
C ALA A 210 32.17 0.06 -25.71
N VAL A 211 31.14 0.85 -25.52
CA VAL A 211 29.86 0.73 -26.24
C VAL A 211 29.63 2.05 -26.94
N LEU A 212 29.39 2.00 -28.25
CA LEU A 212 29.02 3.19 -28.99
C LEU A 212 27.67 3.69 -28.49
N ASP A 213 27.53 4.97 -28.18
CA ASP A 213 26.32 5.60 -27.71
C ASP A 213 25.23 5.72 -28.81
N THR A 214 25.67 5.72 -30.06
CA THR A 214 24.82 5.74 -31.25
C THR A 214 24.30 4.34 -31.58
N LYS A 215 22.98 4.23 -31.83
CA LYS A 215 22.33 3.01 -32.32
C LYS A 215 22.06 3.13 -33.81
N PHE A 216 22.39 2.11 -34.59
CA PHE A 216 22.09 2.05 -36.01
C PHE A 216 20.75 1.37 -36.27
N LYS A 217 19.96 1.89 -37.20
CA LYS A 217 18.67 1.30 -37.58
C LYS A 217 18.82 0.09 -38.49
N THR A 218 19.89 0.05 -39.30
CA THR A 218 20.16 -1.04 -40.23
C THR A 218 21.51 -1.70 -39.97
N ILE A 219 21.62 -2.97 -40.36
CA ILE A 219 22.89 -3.71 -40.27
C ILE A 219 23.97 -3.12 -41.19
N ASP A 220 23.56 -2.54 -42.31
CA ASP A 220 24.49 -1.96 -43.29
C ASP A 220 25.13 -0.66 -42.77
N GLU A 221 24.36 0.17 -42.05
CA GLU A 221 24.91 1.33 -41.34
C GLU A 221 25.95 0.92 -40.29
N ALA A 222 25.62 -0.10 -39.48
CA ALA A 222 26.53 -0.64 -38.46
C ALA A 222 27.81 -1.25 -39.10
N ARG A 223 27.67 -1.98 -40.22
CA ARG A 223 28.80 -2.53 -40.98
C ARG A 223 29.70 -1.46 -41.56
N LYS A 224 29.10 -0.42 -42.14
CA LYS A 224 29.84 0.72 -42.68
C LYS A 224 30.68 1.38 -41.59
N PHE A 225 30.05 1.67 -40.44
CA PHE A 225 30.77 2.22 -39.29
C PHE A 225 31.94 1.33 -38.85
N LEU A 226 31.74 0.02 -38.77
CA LEU A 226 32.79 -0.92 -38.41
C LEU A 226 33.93 -0.96 -39.48
N GLN A 227 33.61 -0.81 -40.75
CA GLN A 227 34.60 -0.71 -41.81
C GLN A 227 35.43 0.58 -41.69
N ASP A 228 34.80 1.68 -41.36
CA ASP A 228 35.46 2.97 -41.14
C ASP A 228 36.36 2.96 -39.89
N CYS A 229 36.13 2.05 -38.95
CA CYS A 229 36.96 1.86 -37.77
C CYS A 229 38.23 1.02 -38.05
N ILE A 230 38.34 0.35 -39.20
CA ILE A 230 39.53 -0.49 -39.54
C ILE A 230 40.75 0.41 -39.80
N GLY A 231 41.76 0.27 -38.97
CA GLY A 231 42.99 1.06 -39.06
C GLY A 231 42.87 2.48 -38.46
N ALA A 232 41.76 2.80 -37.81
CA ALA A 232 41.61 4.07 -37.14
C ALA A 232 42.33 4.08 -35.77
N ASP A 233 42.92 5.21 -35.44
CA ASP A 233 43.50 5.45 -34.10
C ASP A 233 42.42 5.92 -33.14
N PHE A 234 42.36 5.29 -31.98
CA PHE A 234 41.43 5.63 -30.92
C PHE A 234 42.16 6.25 -29.73
N THR A 235 41.71 7.40 -29.29
CA THR A 235 42.26 8.10 -28.13
C THR A 235 41.18 8.34 -27.10
N VAL A 236 41.54 8.31 -25.83
CA VAL A 236 40.66 8.74 -24.75
C VAL A 236 40.68 10.27 -24.70
N SER A 237 39.52 10.90 -24.79
CA SER A 237 39.35 12.33 -24.53
C SER A 237 38.74 12.52 -23.16
N ASP A 238 39.10 13.61 -22.47
CA ASP A 238 38.53 14.05 -21.22
C ASP A 238 37.07 14.53 -21.40
#